data_782a44024ef4d8d4c9064cc0521fe809
#
_entry.id   782a44024ef4d8d4c9064cc0521fe809
#
_cell.length_a   1.000
_cell.length_b   1.000
_cell.length_c   1.000
_cell.angle_alpha   90.00
_cell.angle_beta   90.00
_cell.angle_gamma   90.00
#
_symmetry.space_group_name_H-M   'P 1'
#
loop_
_entity.id
_entity.type
_entity.pdbx_description
1 polymer ?
#
loop_
_entity_poly.entity_id
_entity_poly.type
_entity_poly.pdbx_seq_one_letter_code
_entity_poly.pdbx_strand_id
1 'polypeptide(L)'
;MKCHVYELFCTNPKVPDRYLGYTTNLDQCMEYHEERSEDPEQIMKSTLYFAIHNTGGWSRWNSRILETVGSRKKALQIKFETLQENLELYSLNTHVKSLKPVYR
;
A
#
# COMPACT_ATOMS: atom_id res chain seq x y z
N MET A 1 18.35 -13.39 0.58
CA MET A 1 17.61 -12.13 0.78
C MET A 1 16.16 -12.46 1.06
N LYS A 2 15.56 -11.77 2.03
CA LYS A 2 14.14 -11.97 2.30
C LYS A 2 13.35 -10.78 1.79
N CYS A 3 12.20 -11.04 1.23
CA CYS A 3 11.32 -10.01 0.74
C CYS A 3 9.93 -10.21 1.34
N HIS A 4 9.35 -9.16 1.90
CA HIS A 4 8.07 -9.24 2.60
C HIS A 4 6.97 -8.62 1.75
N VAL A 5 5.87 -9.33 1.61
CA VAL A 5 4.65 -8.76 1.05
C VAL A 5 3.85 -8.27 2.25
N TYR A 6 3.49 -7.00 2.26
CA TYR A 6 2.84 -6.38 3.42
C TYR A 6 1.60 -5.59 2.99
N GLU A 7 0.74 -5.31 3.94
CA GLU A 7 -0.38 -4.41 3.69
C GLU A 7 -0.36 -3.27 4.68
N LEU A 8 -0.85 -2.11 4.25
CA LEU A 8 -1.08 -0.97 5.11
C LEU A 8 -2.58 -0.83 5.27
N PHE A 9 -3.05 -0.59 6.48
CA PHE A 9 -4.47 -0.44 6.76
C PHE A 9 -4.71 0.57 7.87
N CYS A 10 -5.88 1.17 7.87
CA CYS A 10 -6.25 2.12 8.90
C CYS A 10 -6.80 1.37 10.12
N THR A 11 -6.46 1.84 11.31
CA THR A 11 -6.97 1.21 12.52
C THR A 11 -8.45 1.49 12.75
N ASN A 12 -9.03 2.46 12.04
CA ASN A 12 -10.46 2.73 12.12
C ASN A 12 -11.19 1.74 11.21
N PRO A 13 -12.05 0.86 11.75
CA PRO A 13 -12.74 -0.14 10.95
C PRO A 13 -13.69 0.43 9.89
N LYS A 14 -14.01 1.73 10.00
CA LYS A 14 -14.87 2.35 9.00
C LYS A 14 -14.10 2.74 7.76
N VAL A 15 -12.79 2.59 7.77
CA VAL A 15 -11.94 2.87 6.61
C VAL A 15 -11.44 1.52 6.09
N PRO A 16 -12.12 0.94 5.11
CA PRO A 16 -11.78 -0.40 4.64
C PRO A 16 -10.64 -0.45 3.62
N ASP A 17 -10.26 0.69 3.09
CA ASP A 17 -9.27 0.74 2.01
C ASP A 17 -7.88 0.37 2.50
N ARG A 18 -7.19 -0.47 1.75
CA ARG A 18 -5.86 -0.94 2.11
C ARG A 18 -4.90 -0.79 0.94
N TYR A 19 -3.62 -0.87 1.26
CA TYR A 19 -2.55 -0.79 0.28
C TYR A 19 -1.68 -2.04 0.41
N LEU A 20 -1.27 -2.62 -0.71
CA LEU A 20 -0.43 -3.81 -0.73
C LEU A 20 0.92 -3.45 -1.36
N GLY A 21 2.01 -3.79 -0.69
CA GLY A 21 3.35 -3.50 -1.19
C GLY A 21 4.30 -4.65 -0.91
N TYR A 22 5.56 -4.49 -1.31
CA TYR A 22 6.59 -5.44 -0.94
C TYR A 22 7.89 -4.69 -0.68
N THR A 23 8.71 -5.24 0.20
CA THR A 23 9.96 -4.59 0.57
C THR A 23 10.93 -5.60 1.16
N THR A 24 12.22 -5.32 1.05
CA THR A 24 13.23 -6.13 1.72
C THR A 24 13.54 -5.61 3.12
N ASN A 25 13.04 -4.43 3.48
CA ASN A 25 13.28 -3.84 4.79
C ASN A 25 12.01 -3.10 5.23
N LEU A 26 11.20 -3.76 6.06
CA LEU A 26 9.91 -3.20 6.44
C LEU A 26 10.04 -1.91 7.24
N ASP A 27 10.97 -1.85 8.20
CA ASP A 27 11.11 -0.66 9.04
C ASP A 27 11.47 0.57 8.22
N GLN A 28 12.42 0.42 7.30
CA GLN A 28 12.83 1.51 6.44
C GLN A 28 11.69 1.92 5.49
N CYS A 29 10.95 0.94 5.01
CA CYS A 29 9.82 1.19 4.13
C CYS A 29 8.73 1.97 4.87
N MET A 30 8.48 1.66 6.14
CA MET A 30 7.47 2.37 6.92
C MET A 30 7.90 3.82 7.18
N GLU A 31 9.20 4.06 7.42
CA GLU A 31 9.71 5.43 7.58
C GLU A 31 9.50 6.22 6.29
N TYR A 32 9.73 5.58 5.15
CA TYR A 32 9.56 6.21 3.85
C TYR A 32 8.08 6.60 3.64
N HIS A 33 7.18 5.70 3.98
CA HIS A 33 5.75 5.99 3.86
C HIS A 33 5.32 7.11 4.80
N GLU A 34 5.84 7.11 6.01
CA GLU A 34 5.50 8.15 6.98
C GLU A 34 5.89 9.52 6.46
N GLU A 35 7.12 9.65 5.96
CA GLU A 35 7.60 10.92 5.42
C GLU A 35 6.75 11.39 4.26
N ARG A 36 6.41 10.49 3.35
CA ARG A 36 5.64 10.86 2.18
C ARG A 36 4.20 11.20 2.52
N SER A 37 3.66 10.58 3.57
CA SER A 37 2.29 10.87 3.98
C SER A 37 2.14 12.27 4.56
N GLU A 38 3.27 12.91 4.90
CA GLU A 38 3.26 14.26 5.46
C GLU A 38 3.69 15.31 4.42
N ASP A 39 4.08 14.89 3.24
CA ASP A 39 4.55 15.80 2.18
C ASP A 39 3.34 16.24 1.34
N PRO A 40 3.00 17.53 1.32
CA PRO A 40 1.83 18.00 0.58
C PRO A 40 1.82 17.61 -0.89
N GLU A 41 3.00 17.56 -1.52
CA GLU A 41 3.08 17.22 -2.92
C GLU A 41 2.72 15.75 -3.15
N GLN A 42 3.17 14.89 -2.25
CA GLN A 42 2.86 13.47 -2.35
C GLN A 42 1.39 13.20 -2.02
N ILE A 43 0.84 13.94 -1.06
CA ILE A 43 -0.56 13.81 -0.70
C ILE A 43 -1.45 14.12 -1.90
N MET A 44 -1.08 15.10 -2.70
CA MET A 44 -1.88 15.47 -3.86
C MET A 44 -1.74 14.50 -5.03
N LYS A 45 -0.65 13.74 -5.09
CA LYS A 45 -0.39 12.86 -6.22
C LYS A 45 -0.71 11.39 -5.98
N SER A 46 -0.79 10.98 -4.73
CA SER A 46 -0.89 9.56 -4.40
C SER A 46 -2.20 9.23 -3.72
N THR A 47 -2.89 8.24 -4.23
CA THR A 47 -4.12 7.75 -3.62
C THR A 47 -3.86 7.29 -2.19
N LEU A 48 -2.75 6.60 -1.97
CA LEU A 48 -2.40 6.12 -0.63
C LEU A 48 -2.18 7.27 0.35
N TYR A 49 -1.34 8.24 -0.02
CA TYR A 49 -0.98 9.30 0.93
C TYR A 49 -2.14 10.26 1.16
N PHE A 50 -2.97 10.44 0.15
CA PHE A 50 -4.19 11.22 0.30
C PHE A 50 -5.12 10.55 1.32
N ALA A 51 -5.29 9.23 1.21
CA ALA A 51 -6.14 8.49 2.15
C ALA A 51 -5.58 8.56 3.57
N ILE A 52 -4.27 8.43 3.73
CA ILE A 52 -3.65 8.51 5.06
C ILE A 52 -3.90 9.90 5.67
N HIS A 53 -3.70 10.94 4.86
CA HIS A 53 -3.89 12.31 5.34
C HIS A 53 -5.35 12.54 5.76
N ASN A 54 -6.28 12.09 4.94
CA ASN A 54 -7.70 12.33 5.20
C ASN A 54 -8.32 11.50 6.31
N THR A 55 -7.62 10.50 6.79
CA THR A 55 -8.16 9.63 7.84
C THR A 55 -7.48 9.83 9.18
N GLY A 56 -6.75 10.93 9.34
CA GLY A 56 -6.16 11.29 10.62
C GLY A 56 -4.64 11.20 10.67
N GLY A 57 -3.99 10.87 9.57
CA GLY A 57 -2.54 10.84 9.47
C GLY A 57 -1.93 9.48 9.73
N TRP A 58 -0.61 9.41 9.60
CA TRP A 58 0.13 8.15 9.67
C TRP A 58 -0.10 7.39 10.98
N SER A 59 -0.29 8.10 12.10
CA SER A 59 -0.46 7.45 13.39
C SER A 59 -1.71 6.58 13.46
N ARG A 60 -2.64 6.74 12.51
CA ARG A 60 -3.86 5.94 12.48
C ARG A 60 -3.71 4.71 11.59
N TRP A 61 -2.54 4.52 10.99
CA TRP A 61 -2.31 3.43 10.05
C TRP A 61 -1.32 2.43 10.63
N ASN A 62 -1.39 1.20 10.18
CA ASN A 62 -0.53 0.13 10.65
C ASN A 62 -0.15 -0.75 9.48
N SER A 63 0.86 -1.60 9.66
CA SER A 63 1.30 -2.51 8.62
C SER A 63 1.23 -3.94 9.13
N ARG A 64 1.10 -4.88 8.20
CA ARG A 64 1.11 -6.29 8.54
C ARG A 64 1.80 -7.05 7.42
N ILE A 65 2.72 -7.95 7.77
CA ILE A 65 3.36 -8.81 6.78
C ILE A 65 2.41 -9.96 6.48
N LEU A 66 2.12 -10.15 5.21
CA LEU A 66 1.26 -11.25 4.76
C LEU A 66 2.09 -12.47 4.42
N GLU A 67 3.28 -12.28 3.84
CA GLU A 67 4.12 -13.38 3.44
C GLU A 67 5.56 -12.94 3.28
N THR A 68 6.51 -13.82 3.57
CA THR A 68 7.94 -13.54 3.37
C THR A 68 8.50 -14.61 2.43
N VAL A 69 9.18 -14.16 1.39
CA VAL A 69 9.74 -15.05 0.37
C VAL A 69 11.20 -14.72 0.11
N GLY A 70 11.86 -15.54 -0.68
CA GLY A 70 13.29 -15.44 -0.89
C GLY A 70 13.73 -14.55 -2.06
N SER A 71 12.81 -13.96 -2.79
CA SER A 71 13.18 -13.13 -3.92
C SER A 71 12.14 -12.06 -4.21
N ARG A 72 12.57 -10.96 -4.84
CA ARG A 72 11.65 -9.90 -5.25
C ARG A 72 10.67 -10.40 -6.29
N LYS A 73 11.13 -11.27 -7.18
CA LYS A 73 10.27 -11.78 -8.23
C LYS A 73 9.09 -12.54 -7.64
N LYS A 74 9.35 -13.37 -6.62
CA LYS A 74 8.29 -14.10 -5.96
C LYS A 74 7.37 -13.18 -5.21
N ALA A 75 7.91 -12.18 -4.53
CA ALA A 75 7.10 -11.21 -3.79
C ALA A 75 6.18 -10.45 -4.75
N LEU A 76 6.73 -10.03 -5.90
CA LEU A 76 5.94 -9.30 -6.89
C LEU A 76 4.82 -10.17 -7.46
N GLN A 77 5.10 -11.45 -7.67
CA GLN A 77 4.08 -12.39 -8.16
C GLN A 77 2.96 -12.54 -7.14
N ILE A 78 3.30 -12.71 -5.87
CA ILE A 78 2.31 -12.84 -4.80
C ILE A 78 1.48 -11.55 -4.69
N LYS A 79 2.14 -10.41 -4.77
CA LYS A 79 1.44 -9.12 -4.71
C LYS A 79 0.44 -9.02 -5.84
N PHE A 80 0.85 -9.37 -7.06
CA PHE A 80 -0.02 -9.28 -8.22
C PHE A 80 -1.24 -10.20 -8.07
N GLU A 81 -1.01 -11.46 -7.66
CA GLU A 81 -2.10 -12.41 -7.48
C GLU A 81 -3.06 -11.96 -6.37
N THR A 82 -2.52 -11.46 -5.27
CA THR A 82 -3.32 -10.99 -4.16
C THR A 82 -4.17 -9.79 -4.56
N LEU A 83 -3.58 -8.88 -5.35
CA LEU A 83 -4.32 -7.71 -5.85
C LEU A 83 -5.47 -8.15 -6.76
N GLN A 84 -5.23 -9.12 -7.65
CA GLN A 84 -6.27 -9.55 -8.56
C GLN A 84 -7.45 -10.18 -7.84
N GLU A 85 -7.18 -10.88 -6.74
CA GLU A 85 -8.23 -11.54 -5.98
C GLU A 85 -8.98 -10.60 -5.05
N ASN A 86 -8.41 -9.44 -4.74
CA ASN A 86 -8.96 -8.54 -3.73
C ASN A 86 -8.89 -7.07 -4.15
N LEU A 87 -9.29 -6.77 -5.38
CA LEU A 87 -9.16 -5.41 -5.90
C LEU A 87 -9.89 -4.37 -5.05
N GLU A 88 -11.05 -4.71 -4.54
CA GLU A 88 -11.81 -3.75 -3.75
C GLU A 88 -11.14 -3.48 -2.41
N LEU A 89 -10.55 -4.51 -1.81
CA LEU A 89 -9.89 -4.34 -0.52
C LEU A 89 -8.63 -3.49 -0.65
N TYR A 90 -7.87 -3.71 -1.72
CA TYR A 90 -6.62 -2.97 -1.94
C TYR A 90 -6.82 -1.79 -2.87
N SER A 91 -7.85 -1.02 -2.62
CA SER A 91 -8.22 0.11 -3.46
C SER A 91 -7.14 1.19 -3.53
N LEU A 92 -6.24 1.23 -2.55
CA LEU A 92 -5.21 2.26 -2.54
C LEU A 92 -4.04 1.97 -3.46
N ASN A 93 -4.05 0.82 -4.11
CA ASN A 93 -3.05 0.51 -5.14
C ASN A 93 -3.48 1.04 -6.50
N THR A 94 -4.54 1.78 -6.52
CA THR A 94 -5.19 2.03 -7.73
C THR A 94 -4.80 3.19 -8.50
N HIS A 95 -3.71 3.76 -8.31
CA HIS A 95 -3.31 4.69 -9.26
C HIS A 95 -3.54 4.01 -10.57
N VAL A 96 -3.79 2.94 -10.42
CA VAL A 96 -4.22 2.13 -11.36
C VAL A 96 -5.32 2.64 -12.03
N LYS A 97 -5.93 3.43 -11.49
CA LYS A 97 -6.98 3.99 -12.03
C LYS A 97 -6.64 4.50 -13.26
N SER A 98 -5.55 4.83 -13.26
CA SER A 98 -5.24 5.37 -14.46
C SER A 98 -5.50 4.29 -15.40
N LEU A 99 -5.84 3.25 -14.89
CA LEU A 99 -6.09 2.30 -15.74
C LEU A 99 -7.37 2.34 -16.23
N LYS A 100 -7.77 2.86 -16.18
CA LYS A 100 -8.74 2.92 -16.75
C LYS A 100 -8.83 3.17 -17.85
N PRO A 101 -8.57 3.07 -18.15
CA PRO A 101 -8.76 3.11 -19.00
C PRO A 101 -8.70 2.59 -19.69
N VAL A 102 -8.49 2.35 -19.63
CA VAL A 102 -8.72 2.08 -20.09
C VAL A 102 -9.15 1.85 -20.68
N TYR A 103 -9.18 1.78 -20.72
CA TYR A 103 -9.75 1.70 -20.97
C TYR A 103 -10.01 1.90 -21.67
N ARG A 104 -9.91 1.93 -21.68
CA ARG A 104 -10.27 2.22 -21.98
C ARG A 104 -10.27 2.14 -22.55
#